data_1102646105fb64997160552bb57701a3
#
_entry.id   1102646105fb64997160552bb57701a3
#
_cell.length_a   1.000
_cell.length_b   1.000
_cell.length_c   1.000
_cell.angle_alpha   90.00
_cell.angle_beta   90.00
_cell.angle_gamma   90.00
#
_symmetry.space_group_name_H-M   'P 1'
#
loop_
_entity.id
_entity.type
_entity.pdbx_description
1 polymer ?
#
loop_
_entity_poly.entity_id
_entity_poly.type
_entity_poly.pdbx_seq_one_letter_code
_entity_poly.pdbx_strand_id
1 'polypeptide(L)'
;MTAFLLSVTAIVAYFFGSISTVNLSSNLIFHCDIKKEYPLDNLGITRFVKDFGVKGLAKFLGLEAAKALIPLILGGVLLGIVDHADIGQAFAMFCMALGIVFPIMYRFKGSTTILAVGLGTFFIGSGVGFATLVVFLAVYFATRYVSLAKLAATLMMCLVTLMMIDTPFVKYLVLLTALVVFIENRHGIVRLIKGKEKKFRYRKDISYMFDK
;
A
#
# COMPACT_ATOMS: atom_id res chain seq x y z
N MET A 1 27.01 13.31 5.20
CA MET A 1 26.77 11.91 4.79
C MET A 1 25.29 11.56 4.87
N THR A 2 24.60 11.82 5.98
CA THR A 2 23.16 11.57 6.18
C THR A 2 22.26 12.19 5.10
N ALA A 3 22.47 13.46 4.73
CA ALA A 3 21.68 14.14 3.70
C ALA A 3 21.80 13.44 2.32
N PHE A 4 23.00 12.98 1.97
CA PHE A 4 23.21 12.23 0.73
C PHE A 4 22.46 10.89 0.73
N LEU A 5 22.53 10.14 1.84
CA LEU A 5 21.83 8.86 1.99
C LEU A 5 20.30 9.04 1.94
N LEU A 6 19.78 10.09 2.57
CA LEU A 6 18.36 10.45 2.47
C LEU A 6 17.95 10.79 1.04
N SER A 7 18.78 11.55 0.30
CA SER A 7 18.48 11.89 -1.10
C SER A 7 18.42 10.64 -1.99
N VAL A 8 19.36 9.71 -1.83
CA VAL A 8 19.37 8.44 -2.56
C VAL A 8 18.13 7.62 -2.21
N THR A 9 17.82 7.49 -0.91
CA THR A 9 16.63 6.77 -0.44
C THR A 9 15.35 7.39 -1.01
N ALA A 10 15.22 8.72 -1.01
CA ALA A 10 14.07 9.42 -1.57
C ALA A 10 13.87 9.12 -3.06
N ILE A 11 14.93 9.25 -3.85
CA ILE A 11 14.88 9.02 -5.31
C ILE A 11 14.47 7.58 -5.59
N VAL A 12 15.13 6.61 -4.95
CA VAL A 12 14.85 5.19 -5.18
C VAL A 12 13.45 4.83 -4.70
N ALA A 13 13.06 5.22 -3.48
CA ALA A 13 11.74 4.88 -2.95
C ALA A 13 10.60 5.52 -3.76
N TYR A 14 10.75 6.77 -4.17
CA TYR A 14 9.78 7.45 -5.03
C TYR A 14 9.68 6.80 -6.41
N PHE A 15 10.82 6.44 -7.02
CA PHE A 15 10.85 5.78 -8.32
C PHE A 15 10.16 4.43 -8.29
N PHE A 16 10.49 3.58 -7.30
CA PHE A 16 9.81 2.29 -7.10
C PHE A 16 8.31 2.48 -6.82
N GLY A 17 7.92 3.48 -6.01
CA GLY A 17 6.52 3.84 -5.80
C GLY A 17 5.81 4.23 -7.09
N SER A 18 6.48 4.98 -7.97
CA SER A 18 5.92 5.46 -9.24
C SER A 18 5.70 4.37 -10.29
N ILE A 19 6.35 3.20 -10.16
CA ILE A 19 6.14 2.08 -11.08
C ILE A 19 4.73 1.49 -10.83
N SER A 20 3.90 1.48 -11.87
CA SER A 20 2.59 0.83 -11.80
C SER A 20 2.74 -0.69 -11.86
N THR A 21 2.42 -1.37 -10.77
CA THR A 21 2.45 -2.84 -10.70
C THR A 21 1.49 -3.46 -11.71
N VAL A 22 0.38 -2.79 -12.02
CA VAL A 22 -0.59 -3.23 -13.03
C VAL A 22 0.06 -3.30 -14.41
N ASN A 23 0.78 -2.24 -14.81
CA ASN A 23 1.45 -2.23 -16.12
C ASN A 23 2.63 -3.21 -16.15
N LEU A 24 3.37 -3.31 -15.04
CA LEU A 24 4.50 -4.23 -14.92
C LEU A 24 4.03 -5.69 -14.98
N SER A 25 2.95 -6.05 -14.28
CA SER A 25 2.37 -7.39 -14.31
C SER A 25 1.73 -7.71 -15.66
N SER A 26 1.11 -6.73 -16.33
CA SER A 26 0.58 -6.88 -17.69
C SER A 26 1.64 -7.34 -18.66
N ASN A 27 2.82 -6.71 -18.63
CA ASN A 27 3.89 -7.01 -19.57
C ASN A 27 4.69 -8.26 -19.20
N LEU A 28 5.02 -8.45 -17.90
CA LEU A 28 5.91 -9.51 -17.45
C LEU A 28 5.23 -10.85 -17.17
N ILE A 29 3.97 -10.83 -16.71
CA ILE A 29 3.32 -12.03 -16.18
C ILE A 29 2.16 -12.49 -17.06
N PHE A 30 1.35 -11.55 -17.53
CA PHE A 30 0.07 -11.88 -18.16
C PHE A 30 0.02 -11.63 -19.67
N HIS A 31 0.98 -10.87 -20.22
CA HIS A 31 1.04 -10.50 -21.64
C HIS A 31 -0.29 -9.95 -22.21
N CYS A 32 -1.10 -9.29 -21.36
CA CYS A 32 -2.35 -8.64 -21.71
C CYS A 32 -2.47 -7.28 -21.03
N ASP A 33 -3.27 -6.36 -21.60
CA ASP A 33 -3.44 -5.02 -21.06
C ASP A 33 -4.46 -5.01 -19.92
N ILE A 34 -4.02 -5.43 -18.72
CA ILE A 34 -4.86 -5.57 -17.51
C ILE A 34 -5.66 -4.29 -17.22
N LYS A 35 -5.09 -3.12 -17.50
CA LYS A 35 -5.73 -1.85 -17.17
C LYS A 35 -6.94 -1.56 -18.04
N LYS A 36 -6.95 -2.03 -19.28
CA LYS A 36 -8.10 -1.88 -20.19
C LYS A 36 -9.16 -2.92 -19.92
N GLU A 37 -8.74 -4.16 -19.65
CA GLU A 37 -9.65 -5.29 -19.49
C GLU A 37 -10.21 -5.41 -18.07
N TYR A 38 -9.44 -4.99 -17.05
CA TYR A 38 -9.79 -5.11 -15.63
C TYR A 38 -9.63 -3.75 -14.94
N PRO A 39 -10.65 -2.87 -14.98
CA PRO A 39 -10.63 -1.67 -14.15
C PRO A 39 -10.58 -2.09 -12.68
N LEU A 40 -9.57 -1.60 -11.96
CA LEU A 40 -9.22 -1.98 -10.57
C LEU A 40 -10.24 -1.53 -9.51
N ASP A 41 -11.49 -1.41 -9.87
CA ASP A 41 -12.61 -1.41 -8.92
C ASP A 41 -12.83 -2.84 -8.38
N ASN A 42 -13.55 -2.97 -7.26
CA ASN A 42 -13.83 -4.26 -6.61
C ASN A 42 -14.36 -5.37 -7.56
N LEU A 43 -14.97 -4.99 -8.68
CA LEU A 43 -15.39 -5.89 -9.76
C LEU A 43 -14.22 -6.38 -10.63
N GLY A 44 -13.15 -5.57 -10.76
CA GLY A 44 -11.97 -5.92 -11.56
C GLY A 44 -11.17 -7.07 -10.93
N ILE A 45 -11.00 -7.07 -9.60
CA ILE A 45 -10.28 -8.13 -8.89
C ILE A 45 -11.00 -9.46 -9.05
N THR A 46 -12.32 -9.48 -8.91
CA THR A 46 -13.13 -10.71 -9.07
C THR A 46 -13.02 -11.28 -10.47
N ARG A 47 -13.09 -10.41 -11.49
CA ARG A 47 -12.95 -10.82 -12.88
C ARG A 47 -11.52 -11.29 -13.18
N PHE A 48 -10.53 -10.60 -12.65
CA PHE A 48 -9.13 -10.98 -12.74
C PHE A 48 -8.86 -12.37 -12.14
N VAL A 49 -9.40 -12.65 -10.94
CA VAL A 49 -9.28 -13.96 -10.30
C VAL A 49 -10.00 -15.05 -11.08
N LYS A 50 -11.13 -14.72 -11.73
CA LYS A 50 -11.86 -15.67 -12.59
C LYS A 50 -11.04 -16.08 -13.81
N ASP A 51 -10.32 -15.16 -14.43
CA ASP A 51 -9.58 -15.40 -15.67
C ASP A 51 -8.17 -15.98 -15.39
N PHE A 52 -7.50 -15.51 -14.36
CA PHE A 52 -6.11 -15.92 -14.02
C PHE A 52 -5.99 -16.83 -12.78
N GLY A 53 -7.09 -17.06 -12.08
CA GLY A 53 -7.13 -17.88 -10.89
C GLY A 53 -6.40 -17.25 -9.69
N VAL A 54 -6.38 -18.00 -8.56
CA VAL A 54 -5.71 -17.58 -7.31
C VAL A 54 -4.19 -17.45 -7.50
N LYS A 55 -3.60 -18.31 -8.34
CA LYS A 55 -2.16 -18.25 -8.66
C LYS A 55 -1.79 -16.95 -9.38
N GLY A 56 -2.65 -16.44 -10.26
CA GLY A 56 -2.45 -15.15 -10.93
C GLY A 56 -2.51 -13.99 -9.93
N LEU A 57 -3.50 -13.99 -9.03
CA LEU A 57 -3.61 -13.00 -7.96
C LEU A 57 -2.39 -13.04 -7.02
N ALA A 58 -1.93 -14.22 -6.62
CA ALA A 58 -0.75 -14.38 -5.77
C ALA A 58 0.51 -13.81 -6.42
N LYS A 59 0.73 -14.04 -7.73
CA LYS A 59 1.84 -13.43 -8.48
C LYS A 59 1.75 -11.91 -8.52
N PHE A 60 0.55 -11.36 -8.74
CA PHE A 60 0.33 -9.92 -8.73
C PHE A 60 0.63 -9.30 -7.36
N LEU A 61 0.09 -9.87 -6.28
CA LEU A 61 0.34 -9.42 -4.91
C LEU A 61 1.81 -9.60 -4.50
N GLY A 62 2.45 -10.68 -4.93
CA GLY A 62 3.87 -10.92 -4.71
C GLY A 62 4.75 -9.86 -5.37
N LEU A 63 4.43 -9.45 -6.60
CA LEU A 63 5.12 -8.38 -7.31
C LEU A 63 4.91 -7.01 -6.63
N GLU A 64 3.69 -6.74 -6.16
CA GLU A 64 3.38 -5.53 -5.39
C GLU A 64 4.15 -5.50 -4.06
N ALA A 65 4.21 -6.63 -3.36
CA ALA A 65 4.98 -6.77 -2.12
C ALA A 65 6.49 -6.60 -2.36
N ALA A 66 7.05 -7.25 -3.37
CA ALA A 66 8.46 -7.12 -3.73
C ALA A 66 8.84 -5.67 -4.04
N LYS A 67 7.99 -4.97 -4.82
CA LYS A 67 8.15 -3.55 -5.12
C LYS A 67 8.20 -2.69 -3.86
N ALA A 68 7.40 -3.02 -2.84
CA ALA A 68 7.37 -2.28 -1.60
C ALA A 68 8.54 -2.60 -0.67
N LEU A 69 8.93 -3.88 -0.60
CA LEU A 69 10.01 -4.35 0.27
C LEU A 69 11.38 -3.79 -0.12
N ILE A 70 11.68 -3.71 -1.42
CA ILE A 70 13.00 -3.26 -1.91
C ILE A 70 13.36 -1.87 -1.36
N PRO A 71 12.55 -0.80 -1.54
CA PRO A 71 12.91 0.52 -1.02
C PRO A 71 12.89 0.60 0.52
N LEU A 72 12.05 -0.19 1.20
CA LEU A 72 12.01 -0.23 2.66
C LEU A 72 13.30 -0.82 3.24
N ILE A 73 13.74 -1.94 2.71
CA ILE A 73 14.99 -2.60 3.13
C ILE A 73 16.18 -1.69 2.79
N LEU A 74 16.20 -1.13 1.58
CA LEU A 74 17.28 -0.25 1.14
C LEU A 74 17.38 1.01 2.01
N GLY A 75 16.25 1.65 2.36
CA GLY A 75 16.22 2.79 3.27
C GLY A 75 16.76 2.46 4.65
N GLY A 76 16.37 1.30 5.20
CA GLY A 76 16.88 0.80 6.48
C GLY A 76 18.38 0.51 6.44
N VAL A 77 18.89 -0.14 5.39
CA VAL A 77 20.32 -0.45 5.22
C VAL A 77 21.14 0.83 5.04
N LEU A 78 20.72 1.72 4.15
CA LEU A 78 21.47 2.97 3.88
C LEU A 78 21.59 3.85 5.12
N LEU A 79 20.51 4.07 5.84
CA LEU A 79 20.56 4.89 7.05
C LEU A 79 21.06 4.10 8.27
N GLY A 80 21.02 2.78 8.25
CA GLY A 80 21.64 1.92 9.25
C GLY A 80 23.17 2.09 9.34
N ILE A 81 23.83 2.52 8.25
CA ILE A 81 25.27 2.86 8.24
C ILE A 81 25.58 4.00 9.22
N VAL A 82 24.60 4.84 9.53
CA VAL A 82 24.72 5.99 10.45
C VAL A 82 23.86 5.85 11.69
N ASP A 83 23.52 4.60 12.06
CA ASP A 83 22.71 4.23 13.23
C ASP A 83 21.28 4.81 13.25
N HIS A 84 20.70 5.04 12.06
CA HIS A 84 19.36 5.61 11.88
C HIS A 84 18.47 4.74 10.95
N ALA A 85 18.50 3.42 11.12
CA ALA A 85 17.76 2.48 10.25
C ALA A 85 16.25 2.71 10.28
N ASP A 86 15.67 2.98 11.45
CA ASP A 86 14.25 3.28 11.68
C ASP A 86 13.78 4.52 10.91
N ILE A 87 14.60 5.57 10.92
CA ILE A 87 14.35 6.80 10.14
C ILE A 87 14.40 6.49 8.65
N GLY A 88 15.36 5.66 8.21
CA GLY A 88 15.49 5.26 6.81
C GLY A 88 14.28 4.50 6.29
N GLN A 89 13.76 3.56 7.07
CA GLN A 89 12.57 2.79 6.72
C GLN A 89 11.31 3.65 6.67
N ALA A 90 11.09 4.50 7.69
CA ALA A 90 9.95 5.43 7.72
C ALA A 90 10.01 6.44 6.57
N PHE A 91 11.20 6.95 6.25
CA PHE A 91 11.41 7.89 5.15
C PHE A 91 11.19 7.23 3.79
N ALA A 92 11.68 5.99 3.59
CA ALA A 92 11.42 5.21 2.39
C ALA A 92 9.93 4.94 2.21
N MET A 93 9.21 4.58 3.28
CA MET A 93 7.76 4.38 3.26
C MET A 93 7.02 5.64 2.82
N PHE A 94 7.39 6.80 3.36
CA PHE A 94 6.80 8.09 3.00
C PHE A 94 7.04 8.44 1.52
N CYS A 95 8.30 8.37 1.07
CA CYS A 95 8.65 8.67 -0.32
C CYS A 95 8.01 7.69 -1.31
N MET A 96 7.92 6.42 -0.96
CA MET A 96 7.22 5.41 -1.75
C MET A 96 5.72 5.68 -1.82
N ALA A 97 5.07 6.06 -0.71
CA ALA A 97 3.66 6.44 -0.70
C ALA A 97 3.40 7.65 -1.61
N LEU A 98 4.27 8.66 -1.59
CA LEU A 98 4.21 9.79 -2.54
C LEU A 98 4.33 9.32 -3.98
N GLY A 99 5.28 8.41 -4.28
CA GLY A 99 5.46 7.85 -5.63
C GLY A 99 4.24 7.10 -6.13
N ILE A 100 3.55 6.35 -5.25
CA ILE A 100 2.33 5.61 -5.60
C ILE A 100 1.15 6.54 -5.86
N VAL A 101 0.98 7.58 -5.03
CA VAL A 101 -0.16 8.51 -5.12
C VAL A 101 0.05 9.54 -6.23
N PHE A 102 1.28 10.03 -6.40
CA PHE A 102 1.64 11.06 -7.38
C PHE A 102 2.73 10.58 -8.37
N PRO A 103 2.47 9.51 -9.15
CA PRO A 103 3.48 8.97 -10.06
C PRO A 103 3.72 9.92 -11.24
N ILE A 104 4.95 10.42 -11.40
CA ILE A 104 5.35 11.27 -12.53
C ILE A 104 5.16 10.51 -13.86
N MET A 105 5.50 9.21 -13.89
CA MET A 105 5.42 8.39 -15.10
C MET A 105 3.99 8.23 -15.66
N TYR A 106 2.94 8.42 -14.85
CA TYR A 106 1.53 8.20 -15.24
C TYR A 106 0.66 9.45 -15.11
N ARG A 107 1.25 10.64 -15.30
CA ARG A 107 0.54 11.93 -15.25
C ARG A 107 -0.26 12.09 -13.94
N PHE A 108 0.34 11.73 -12.83
CA PHE A 108 -0.24 11.82 -11.47
C PHE A 108 -1.54 11.02 -11.26
N LYS A 109 -1.79 10.00 -12.11
CA LYS A 109 -2.88 9.04 -11.89
C LYS A 109 -2.33 7.88 -11.06
N GLY A 110 -2.33 8.06 -9.73
CA GLY A 110 -1.83 7.10 -8.77
C GLY A 110 -2.70 5.86 -8.60
N SER A 111 -2.19 4.93 -7.84
CA SER A 111 -2.86 3.70 -7.42
C SER A 111 -3.04 3.66 -5.90
N THR A 112 -3.52 2.53 -5.37
CA THR A 112 -3.73 2.40 -3.93
C THR A 112 -2.43 2.11 -3.17
N THR A 113 -2.27 2.74 -2.01
CA THR A 113 -1.10 2.60 -1.13
C THR A 113 -1.23 1.47 -0.10
N ILE A 114 -2.37 0.78 -0.06
CA ILE A 114 -2.77 -0.12 1.04
C ILE A 114 -1.72 -1.18 1.37
N LEU A 115 -1.18 -1.85 0.36
CA LEU A 115 -0.23 -2.94 0.56
C LEU A 115 1.17 -2.42 0.88
N ALA A 116 1.59 -1.37 0.19
CA ALA A 116 2.91 -0.77 0.38
C ALA A 116 3.05 -0.14 1.77
N VAL A 117 2.08 0.67 2.19
CA VAL A 117 2.06 1.28 3.53
C VAL A 117 1.84 0.22 4.60
N GLY A 118 0.94 -0.76 4.36
CA GLY A 118 0.73 -1.87 5.28
C GLY A 118 1.99 -2.68 5.55
N LEU A 119 2.78 -2.99 4.52
CA LEU A 119 4.10 -3.63 4.71
C LEU A 119 5.08 -2.69 5.43
N GLY A 120 5.10 -1.41 5.09
CA GLY A 120 5.96 -0.42 5.73
C GLY A 120 5.75 -0.31 7.24
N THR A 121 4.52 -0.52 7.73
CA THR A 121 4.24 -0.48 9.19
C THR A 121 4.97 -1.57 9.98
N PHE A 122 5.22 -2.74 9.38
CA PHE A 122 6.00 -3.81 10.01
C PHE A 122 7.48 -3.45 10.15
N PHE A 123 8.02 -2.64 9.24
CA PHE A 123 9.40 -2.17 9.31
C PHE A 123 9.58 -1.07 10.35
N ILE A 124 8.58 -0.22 10.58
CA ILE A 124 8.59 0.79 11.65
C ILE A 124 8.56 0.12 13.01
N GLY A 125 7.79 -0.95 13.15
CA GLY A 125 7.70 -1.74 14.37
C GLY A 125 6.69 -2.87 14.21
N SER A 126 7.07 -4.07 14.65
CA SER A 126 6.20 -5.24 14.54
C SER A 126 4.84 -5.00 15.24
N GLY A 127 4.83 -4.36 16.40
CA GLY A 127 3.60 -3.99 17.12
C GLY A 127 2.71 -3.04 16.32
N VAL A 128 3.30 -2.04 15.64
CA VAL A 128 2.57 -1.12 14.75
C VAL A 128 1.96 -1.90 13.59
N GLY A 129 2.75 -2.76 12.94
CA GLY A 129 2.30 -3.57 11.81
C GLY A 129 1.15 -4.50 12.18
N PHE A 130 1.28 -5.27 13.27
CA PHE A 130 0.21 -6.18 13.72
C PHE A 130 -1.05 -5.43 14.12
N ALA A 131 -0.97 -4.35 14.89
CA ALA A 131 -2.13 -3.56 15.28
C ALA A 131 -2.87 -2.98 14.07
N THR A 132 -2.12 -2.44 13.11
CA THR A 132 -2.66 -1.89 11.86
C THR A 132 -3.36 -2.98 11.04
N LEU A 133 -2.74 -4.15 10.91
CA LEU A 133 -3.29 -5.29 10.17
C LEU A 133 -4.57 -5.83 10.83
N VAL A 134 -4.57 -6.01 12.15
CA VAL A 134 -5.73 -6.51 12.91
C VAL A 134 -6.91 -5.55 12.75
N VAL A 135 -6.70 -4.25 12.91
CA VAL A 135 -7.77 -3.25 12.74
C VAL A 135 -8.27 -3.21 11.29
N PHE A 136 -7.35 -3.29 10.31
CA PHE A 136 -7.74 -3.38 8.90
C PHE A 136 -8.67 -4.57 8.65
N LEU A 137 -8.27 -5.77 9.09
CA LEU A 137 -9.05 -6.99 8.89
C LEU A 137 -10.37 -6.94 9.67
N ALA A 138 -10.36 -6.51 10.94
CA ALA A 138 -11.56 -6.41 11.76
C ALA A 138 -12.62 -5.48 11.12
N VAL A 139 -12.22 -4.28 10.72
CA VAL A 139 -13.13 -3.32 10.08
C VAL A 139 -13.56 -3.82 8.70
N TYR A 140 -12.66 -4.43 7.93
CA TYR A 140 -12.99 -4.99 6.62
C TYR A 140 -14.02 -6.13 6.72
N PHE A 141 -13.84 -7.09 7.63
CA PHE A 141 -14.79 -8.19 7.81
C PHE A 141 -16.13 -7.73 8.38
N ALA A 142 -16.12 -6.75 9.30
CA ALA A 142 -17.33 -6.21 9.91
C ALA A 142 -18.17 -5.39 8.90
N THR A 143 -17.53 -4.52 8.13
CA THR A 143 -18.23 -3.53 7.30
C THR A 143 -18.26 -3.87 5.81
N ARG A 144 -17.29 -4.66 5.32
CA ARG A 144 -17.05 -4.99 3.92
C ARG A 144 -16.75 -3.77 3.03
N TYR A 145 -16.34 -2.66 3.62
CA TYR A 145 -15.91 -1.45 2.93
C TYR A 145 -14.38 -1.32 3.01
N VAL A 146 -13.71 -1.43 1.88
CA VAL A 146 -12.23 -1.34 1.81
C VAL A 146 -11.74 0.06 2.21
N SER A 147 -12.45 1.12 1.76
CA SER A 147 -12.05 2.50 2.08
C SER A 147 -12.16 2.80 3.57
N LEU A 148 -13.20 2.26 4.26
CA LEU A 148 -13.36 2.43 5.70
C LEU A 148 -12.27 1.67 6.48
N ALA A 149 -12.00 0.42 6.09
CA ALA A 149 -10.95 -0.39 6.70
C ALA A 149 -9.58 0.27 6.56
N LYS A 150 -9.28 0.85 5.40
CA LYS A 150 -8.03 1.58 5.14
C LYS A 150 -7.90 2.81 6.03
N LEU A 151 -8.95 3.61 6.19
CA LEU A 151 -8.95 4.78 7.07
C LEU A 151 -8.75 4.40 8.53
N ALA A 152 -9.49 3.39 9.01
CA ALA A 152 -9.35 2.89 10.38
C ALA A 152 -7.93 2.35 10.66
N ALA A 153 -7.37 1.59 9.73
CA ALA A 153 -6.00 1.09 9.82
C ALA A 153 -4.96 2.23 9.83
N THR A 154 -5.15 3.27 9.00
CA THR A 154 -4.26 4.44 8.97
C THR A 154 -4.31 5.22 10.29
N LEU A 155 -5.49 5.39 10.88
CA LEU A 155 -5.63 6.02 12.18
C LEU A 155 -4.95 5.17 13.27
N MET A 156 -5.14 3.85 13.25
CA MET A 156 -4.48 2.94 14.20
C MET A 156 -2.96 2.97 14.06
N MET A 157 -2.44 2.99 12.83
CA MET A 157 -1.01 3.17 12.56
C MET A 157 -0.47 4.43 13.25
N CYS A 158 -1.15 5.57 13.12
CA CYS A 158 -0.73 6.82 13.78
C CYS A 158 -0.76 6.68 15.31
N LEU A 159 -1.85 6.18 15.88
CA LEU A 159 -2.00 6.05 17.33
C LEU A 159 -0.93 5.15 17.94
N VAL A 160 -0.72 3.97 17.38
CA VAL A 160 0.26 3.01 17.91
C VAL A 160 1.69 3.53 17.74
N THR A 161 2.00 4.19 16.61
CA THR A 161 3.32 4.81 16.41
C THR A 161 3.58 5.91 17.43
N LEU A 162 2.59 6.75 17.74
CA LEU A 162 2.74 7.80 18.76
C LEU A 162 3.01 7.21 20.14
N MET A 163 2.45 6.03 20.46
CA MET A 163 2.58 5.38 21.77
C MET A 163 3.83 4.50 21.89
N MET A 164 4.26 3.83 20.82
CA MET A 164 5.29 2.77 20.90
C MET A 164 6.66 3.20 20.36
N ILE A 165 6.73 4.24 19.53
CA ILE A 165 7.98 4.68 18.93
C ILE A 165 8.47 5.94 19.65
N ASP A 166 9.73 5.98 20.06
CA ASP A 166 10.30 7.14 20.78
C ASP A 166 10.87 8.19 19.83
N THR A 167 11.33 7.78 18.64
CA THR A 167 11.99 8.67 17.65
C THR A 167 11.00 9.69 17.08
N PRO A 168 11.14 11.01 17.41
CA PRO A 168 10.18 12.02 16.95
C PRO A 168 10.10 12.12 15.44
N PHE A 169 11.24 11.98 14.76
CA PHE A 169 11.31 12.09 13.30
C PHE A 169 10.49 10.99 12.60
N VAL A 170 10.51 9.77 13.12
CA VAL A 170 9.67 8.65 12.63
C VAL A 170 8.20 8.98 12.81
N LYS A 171 7.78 9.54 13.97
CA LYS A 171 6.41 9.97 14.21
C LYS A 171 5.92 10.97 13.16
N TYR A 172 6.74 11.99 12.84
CA TYR A 172 6.40 12.98 11.80
C TYR A 172 6.26 12.34 10.42
N LEU A 173 7.16 11.43 10.04
CA LEU A 173 7.11 10.74 8.74
C LEU A 173 5.85 9.86 8.62
N VAL A 174 5.47 9.17 9.70
CA VAL A 174 4.23 8.36 9.72
C VAL A 174 3.00 9.24 9.61
N LEU A 175 2.95 10.38 10.29
CA LEU A 175 1.84 11.34 10.16
C LEU A 175 1.75 11.91 8.75
N LEU A 176 2.87 12.25 8.12
CA LEU A 176 2.90 12.68 6.73
C LEU A 176 2.44 11.57 5.78
N THR A 177 2.86 10.32 6.03
CA THR A 177 2.38 9.16 5.24
C THR A 177 0.87 8.99 5.39
N ALA A 178 0.34 9.13 6.61
CA ALA A 178 -1.11 9.09 6.85
C ALA A 178 -1.84 10.18 6.06
N LEU A 179 -1.32 11.40 6.03
CA LEU A 179 -1.88 12.48 5.21
C LEU A 179 -1.96 12.11 3.73
N VAL A 180 -0.88 11.52 3.19
CA VAL A 180 -0.84 11.04 1.79
C VAL A 180 -1.91 9.97 1.55
N VAL A 181 -2.08 9.01 2.48
CA VAL A 181 -3.12 7.97 2.41
C VAL A 181 -4.53 8.58 2.47
N PHE A 182 -4.75 9.60 3.30
CA PHE A 182 -6.04 10.32 3.35
C PHE A 182 -6.35 11.01 2.02
N ILE A 183 -5.37 11.71 1.44
CA ILE A 183 -5.51 12.39 0.13
C ILE A 183 -5.84 11.36 -0.96
N GLU A 184 -5.16 10.23 -0.99
CA GLU A 184 -5.42 9.14 -1.94
C GLU A 184 -6.84 8.59 -1.77
N ASN A 185 -7.30 8.40 -0.54
CA ASN A 185 -8.62 7.81 -0.25
C ASN A 185 -9.79 8.82 -0.33
N ARG A 186 -9.55 10.07 -0.73
CA ARG A 186 -10.59 11.13 -0.79
C ARG A 186 -11.86 10.72 -1.54
N HIS A 187 -11.71 10.02 -2.67
CA HIS A 187 -12.85 9.53 -3.44
C HIS A 187 -13.59 8.38 -2.73
N GLY A 188 -12.88 7.54 -1.97
CA GLY A 188 -13.46 6.53 -1.10
C GLY A 188 -14.28 7.15 0.03
N ILE A 189 -13.73 8.18 0.68
CA ILE A 189 -14.42 8.92 1.75
C ILE A 189 -15.72 9.55 1.23
N VAL A 190 -15.69 10.20 0.08
CA VAL A 190 -16.89 10.79 -0.53
C VAL A 190 -17.94 9.73 -0.87
N ARG A 191 -17.51 8.55 -1.37
CA ARG A 191 -18.43 7.42 -1.65
C ARG A 191 -19.04 6.84 -0.37
N LEU A 192 -18.24 6.74 0.71
CA LEU A 192 -18.72 6.31 2.03
C LEU A 192 -19.80 7.26 2.57
N ILE A 193 -19.54 8.57 2.59
CA ILE A 193 -20.47 9.59 3.09
C ILE A 193 -21.78 9.58 2.27
N LYS A 194 -21.69 9.38 0.95
CA LYS A 194 -22.85 9.31 0.06
C LYS A 194 -23.56 7.94 0.07
N GLY A 195 -23.09 6.96 0.86
CA GLY A 195 -23.64 5.60 0.90
C GLY A 195 -23.52 4.83 -0.43
N LYS A 196 -22.67 5.29 -1.36
CA LYS A 196 -22.51 4.73 -2.71
C LYS A 196 -21.33 3.76 -2.84
N GLU A 197 -20.63 3.45 -1.75
CA GLU A 197 -19.53 2.50 -1.80
C GLU A 197 -20.06 1.07 -1.96
N LYS A 198 -19.51 0.32 -2.91
CA LYS A 198 -19.91 -1.07 -3.17
C LYS A 198 -19.35 -1.98 -2.07
N LYS A 199 -20.23 -2.71 -1.39
CA LYS A 199 -19.83 -3.75 -0.42
C LYS A 199 -19.21 -4.93 -1.15
N PHE A 200 -18.10 -5.44 -0.66
CA PHE A 200 -17.51 -6.67 -1.15
C PHE A 200 -18.40 -7.88 -0.76
N ARG A 201 -18.86 -8.67 -1.75
CA ARG A 201 -19.76 -9.83 -1.53
C ARG A 201 -18.98 -11.13 -1.70
N TYR A 202 -18.50 -11.71 -0.61
CA TYR A 202 -17.74 -12.97 -0.61
C TYR A 202 -18.41 -14.13 -1.36
N ARG A 203 -19.72 -14.33 -1.16
CA ARG A 203 -20.43 -15.50 -1.66
C ARG A 203 -20.63 -15.52 -3.19
N LYS A 204 -20.61 -14.36 -3.83
CA LYS A 204 -20.77 -14.25 -5.30
C LYS A 204 -19.43 -14.18 -6.03
N ASP A 205 -18.39 -13.78 -5.31
CA ASP A 205 -17.11 -13.43 -5.88
C ASP A 205 -16.05 -14.52 -5.64
N ILE A 206 -16.29 -15.47 -4.70
CA ILE A 206 -15.35 -16.52 -4.30
C ILE A 206 -15.84 -17.94 -4.68
N SER A 207 -17.15 -18.14 -4.88
CA SER A 207 -17.70 -19.47 -5.23
C SER A 207 -17.03 -20.08 -6.46
N TYR A 208 -16.60 -19.25 -7.41
CA TYR A 208 -15.88 -19.70 -8.61
C TYR A 208 -14.45 -20.20 -8.35
N MET A 209 -13.88 -19.97 -7.16
CA MET A 209 -12.54 -20.47 -6.80
C MET A 209 -12.55 -21.95 -6.43
N PHE A 210 -13.71 -22.51 -6.05
CA PHE A 210 -13.84 -23.86 -5.53
C PHE A 210 -14.55 -24.81 -6.50
N ASP A 211 -15.06 -24.31 -7.63
CA ASP A 211 -15.77 -25.08 -8.66
C ASP A 211 -14.86 -25.54 -9.82
N LYS A 212 -13.53 -25.65 -9.60
CA LYS A 212 -12.59 -26.26 -10.56
C LYS A 212 -11.71 -27.27 -9.88
#